data_256ce630af1f183d28f5df970d51fe4b
#
_entry.id   256ce630af1f183d28f5df970d51fe4b
#
_cell.length_a   1.000
_cell.length_b   1.000
_cell.length_c   1.000
_cell.angle_alpha   90.00
_cell.angle_beta   90.00
_cell.angle_gamma   90.00
#
_symmetry.space_group_name_H-M   'P 1'
#
loop_
_entity.id
_entity.type
_entity.pdbx_description
1 polymer ?
#
loop_
_entity_poly.entity_id
_entity_poly.type
_entity_poly.pdbx_seq_one_letter_code
_entity_poly.pdbx_strand_id
1 'polypeptide(L)'
;MTNTQQPTLPRPRTPGPEMAALDRFYTNVTWTGTIEPNGMGPGSPAMTAHGQGVHSRLHDGLWIVGDYRQDQFLTDGTFVLTWRLHWVTGWDTDAEQYSATLNDNYGHADVMRGRIDGDRLIYETPDERPVRLRLTWDLTDPHTPVWTNEVCLRGDTWQLVESYRMRPAAADAVTGG
;
A
#
# COMPACT_ATOMS: atom_id res chain seq x y z
N MET A 1 19.49 -45.51 29.54
CA MET A 1 20.15 -44.31 28.93
C MET A 1 19.07 -43.50 28.23
N THR A 2 18.59 -42.49 28.92
CA THR A 2 17.55 -41.56 28.37
C THR A 2 18.24 -40.54 27.48
N ASN A 3 18.00 -40.65 26.17
CA ASN A 3 18.50 -39.68 25.20
C ASN A 3 17.69 -38.38 25.35
N THR A 4 18.21 -37.43 26.10
CA THR A 4 17.60 -36.11 26.26
C THR A 4 17.90 -35.32 25.01
N GLN A 5 16.99 -35.39 24.03
CA GLN A 5 17.04 -34.56 22.82
C GLN A 5 16.91 -33.11 23.24
N GLN A 6 17.97 -32.32 23.06
CA GLN A 6 17.96 -30.89 23.34
C GLN A 6 16.91 -30.21 22.46
N PRO A 7 16.02 -29.38 23.02
CA PRO A 7 15.02 -28.68 22.20
C PRO A 7 15.73 -27.75 21.20
N THR A 8 15.41 -27.91 19.92
CA THR A 8 15.89 -27.01 18.87
C THR A 8 15.14 -25.70 18.98
N LEU A 9 15.84 -24.63 19.33
CA LEU A 9 15.25 -23.29 19.37
C LEU A 9 14.92 -22.81 17.96
N PRO A 10 13.76 -22.15 17.77
CA PRO A 10 13.42 -21.58 16.48
C PRO A 10 14.44 -20.49 16.09
N ARG A 11 14.82 -20.47 14.82
CA ARG A 11 15.71 -19.44 14.27
C ARG A 11 14.86 -18.38 13.56
N PRO A 12 15.28 -17.11 13.58
CA PRO A 12 14.67 -16.09 12.73
C PRO A 12 14.67 -16.53 11.27
N ARG A 13 13.59 -16.23 10.56
CA ARG A 13 13.49 -16.49 9.13
C ARG A 13 14.35 -15.49 8.36
N THR A 14 14.76 -15.85 7.16
CA THR A 14 15.40 -14.94 6.20
C THR A 14 14.42 -14.64 5.08
N PRO A 15 14.48 -13.45 4.45
CA PRO A 15 13.63 -13.11 3.31
C PRO A 15 13.79 -14.12 2.17
N GLY A 16 12.66 -14.55 1.61
CA GLY A 16 12.59 -15.41 0.43
C GLY A 16 12.49 -14.62 -0.87
N PRO A 17 12.39 -15.32 -2.02
CA PRO A 17 12.21 -14.70 -3.34
C PRO A 17 10.93 -13.85 -3.43
N GLU A 18 9.91 -14.15 -2.62
CA GLU A 18 8.66 -13.39 -2.54
C GLU A 18 8.93 -11.95 -2.09
N MET A 19 9.84 -11.76 -1.12
CA MET A 19 10.22 -10.42 -0.66
C MET A 19 11.03 -9.64 -1.69
N ALA A 20 11.86 -10.32 -2.48
CA ALA A 20 12.59 -9.71 -3.59
C ALA A 20 11.63 -9.28 -4.72
N ALA A 21 10.52 -10.01 -4.94
CA ALA A 21 9.52 -9.65 -5.93
C ALA A 21 8.78 -8.34 -5.60
N LEU A 22 8.74 -7.93 -4.32
CA LEU A 22 8.15 -6.65 -3.89
C LEU A 22 9.03 -5.44 -4.18
N ASP A 23 10.35 -5.60 -4.38
CA ASP A 23 11.29 -4.48 -4.49
C ASP A 23 10.92 -3.48 -5.59
N ARG A 24 10.42 -3.97 -6.72
CA ARG A 24 10.03 -3.13 -7.84
C ARG A 24 8.81 -2.25 -7.57
N PHE A 25 7.97 -2.59 -6.58
CA PHE A 25 6.77 -1.86 -6.21
C PHE A 25 7.01 -0.84 -5.09
N TYR A 26 8.04 -1.05 -4.27
CA TYR A 26 8.29 -0.27 -3.07
C TYR A 26 9.60 0.51 -3.14
N THR A 27 9.71 1.38 -4.14
CA THR A 27 10.73 2.43 -4.22
C THR A 27 10.18 3.73 -3.65
N ASN A 28 11.06 4.62 -3.17
CA ASN A 28 10.63 5.96 -2.75
C ASN A 28 10.02 6.69 -3.95
N VAL A 29 8.84 7.25 -3.77
CA VAL A 29 8.03 7.80 -4.86
C VAL A 29 7.40 9.14 -4.49
N THR A 30 7.12 9.93 -5.52
CA THR A 30 6.16 11.02 -5.49
C THR A 30 5.02 10.70 -6.46
N TRP A 31 3.86 11.29 -6.25
CA TRP A 31 2.72 11.11 -7.16
C TRP A 31 1.89 12.36 -7.30
N THR A 32 1.13 12.39 -8.39
CA THR A 32 0.03 13.33 -8.62
C THR A 32 -1.14 12.57 -9.23
N GLY A 33 -2.37 13.01 -8.94
CA GLY A 33 -3.55 12.37 -9.54
C GLY A 33 -4.85 12.95 -9.06
N THR A 34 -5.90 12.15 -9.21
CA THR A 34 -7.28 12.55 -8.99
C THR A 34 -7.97 11.66 -7.95
N ILE A 35 -8.93 12.26 -7.27
CA ILE A 35 -9.90 11.59 -6.42
C ILE A 35 -11.26 11.81 -7.06
N GLU A 36 -11.97 10.72 -7.30
CA GLU A 36 -13.29 10.76 -7.96
C GLU A 36 -14.36 11.39 -7.06
N PRO A 37 -15.43 11.95 -7.63
CA PRO A 37 -16.60 12.39 -6.85
C PRO A 37 -17.13 11.23 -5.99
N ASN A 38 -17.46 11.52 -4.74
CA ASN A 38 -17.81 10.56 -3.69
C ASN A 38 -16.67 9.65 -3.23
N GLY A 39 -15.45 9.82 -3.71
CA GLY A 39 -14.29 9.01 -3.34
C GLY A 39 -13.92 9.14 -1.85
N MET A 40 -14.12 10.32 -1.27
CA MET A 40 -13.90 10.56 0.17
C MET A 40 -15.19 10.42 1.01
N GLY A 41 -16.20 9.77 0.45
CA GLY A 41 -17.51 9.58 1.08
C GLY A 41 -18.64 10.28 0.32
N PRO A 42 -19.90 9.94 0.63
CA PRO A 42 -21.06 10.46 -0.08
C PRO A 42 -21.09 11.99 -0.12
N GLY A 43 -21.21 12.55 -1.33
CA GLY A 43 -21.28 14.00 -1.56
C GLY A 43 -19.94 14.71 -1.63
N SER A 44 -18.80 14.02 -1.46
CA SER A 44 -17.49 14.65 -1.67
C SER A 44 -17.31 15.03 -3.14
N PRO A 45 -16.73 16.22 -3.44
CA PRO A 45 -16.44 16.64 -4.79
C PRO A 45 -15.27 15.88 -5.38
N ALA A 46 -15.07 15.99 -6.69
CA ALA A 46 -13.82 15.62 -7.33
C ALA A 46 -12.67 16.47 -6.79
N MET A 47 -11.51 15.86 -6.57
CA MET A 47 -10.33 16.53 -6.06
C MET A 47 -9.08 16.12 -6.83
N THR A 48 -8.02 16.87 -6.63
CA THR A 48 -6.67 16.52 -7.05
C THR A 48 -5.81 16.25 -5.82
N ALA A 49 -4.78 15.43 -5.98
CA ALA A 49 -3.85 15.15 -4.91
C ALA A 49 -2.41 15.09 -5.42
N HIS A 50 -1.49 15.42 -4.54
CA HIS A 50 -0.08 15.10 -4.69
C HIS A 50 0.49 14.58 -3.38
N GLY A 51 1.50 13.75 -3.47
CA GLY A 51 2.07 13.14 -2.28
C GLY A 51 3.42 12.51 -2.50
N GLN A 52 3.91 11.92 -1.44
CA GLN A 52 5.17 11.19 -1.41
C GLN A 52 5.07 9.96 -0.50
N GLY A 53 5.84 8.93 -0.85
CA GLY A 53 5.99 7.72 -0.06
C GLY A 53 7.45 7.38 0.13
N VAL A 54 7.82 7.07 1.35
CA VAL A 54 9.17 6.62 1.72
C VAL A 54 9.08 5.19 2.23
N HIS A 55 9.96 4.33 1.75
CA HIS A 55 9.96 2.92 2.11
C HIS A 55 11.25 2.53 2.81
N SER A 56 11.13 1.65 3.79
CA SER A 56 12.25 1.04 4.50
C SER A 56 11.99 -0.44 4.75
N ARG A 57 13.06 -1.19 5.05
CA ARG A 57 12.95 -2.61 5.40
C ARG A 57 13.11 -2.80 6.90
N LEU A 58 12.28 -3.70 7.46
CA LEU A 58 12.35 -4.13 8.85
C LEU A 58 12.74 -5.60 8.94
N HIS A 59 13.31 -5.98 10.10
CA HIS A 59 13.63 -7.37 10.47
C HIS A 59 14.44 -8.07 9.37
N ASP A 60 15.58 -7.46 9.00
CA ASP A 60 16.49 -7.99 7.98
C ASP A 60 15.83 -8.19 6.60
N GLY A 61 14.77 -7.42 6.30
CA GLY A 61 14.08 -7.44 5.02
C GLY A 61 12.85 -8.34 4.94
N LEU A 62 12.40 -8.90 6.05
CA LEU A 62 11.16 -9.70 6.11
C LEU A 62 9.91 -8.84 5.90
N TRP A 63 10.00 -7.54 6.18
CA TRP A 63 8.89 -6.59 6.03
C TRP A 63 9.35 -5.31 5.36
N ILE A 64 8.44 -4.67 4.65
CA ILE A 64 8.59 -3.32 4.10
C ILE A 64 7.64 -2.41 4.85
N VAL A 65 8.16 -1.27 5.29
CA VAL A 65 7.36 -0.18 5.87
C VAL A 65 7.30 0.95 4.86
N GLY A 66 6.12 1.51 4.68
CA GLY A 66 5.89 2.70 3.88
C GLY A 66 5.25 3.79 4.72
N ASP A 67 5.83 4.98 4.70
CA ASP A 67 5.24 6.19 5.26
C ASP A 67 4.82 7.10 4.11
N TYR A 68 3.54 7.44 4.09
CA TYR A 68 2.93 8.20 3.00
C TYR A 68 2.33 9.50 3.53
N ARG A 69 2.51 10.55 2.75
CA ARG A 69 1.87 11.84 2.96
C ARG A 69 1.27 12.32 1.66
N GLN A 70 0.01 12.75 1.70
CA GLN A 70 -0.74 13.25 0.56
C GLN A 70 -1.50 14.51 0.93
N ASP A 71 -1.31 15.57 0.18
CA ASP A 71 -2.09 16.78 0.27
C ASP A 71 -3.17 16.79 -0.83
N GLN A 72 -4.41 17.09 -0.45
CA GLN A 72 -5.61 17.04 -1.30
C GLN A 72 -6.18 18.42 -1.49
N PHE A 73 -6.68 18.69 -2.70
CA PHE A 73 -7.15 20.01 -3.12
C PHE A 73 -8.45 19.87 -3.92
N LEU A 74 -9.33 20.86 -3.81
CA LEU A 74 -10.42 21.04 -4.76
C LEU A 74 -9.84 21.33 -6.15
N THR A 75 -10.67 21.18 -7.19
CA THR A 75 -10.26 21.42 -8.59
C THR A 75 -9.86 22.87 -8.88
N ASP A 76 -10.24 23.81 -8.03
CA ASP A 76 -9.83 25.22 -8.08
C ASP A 76 -8.49 25.49 -7.37
N GLY A 77 -7.87 24.46 -6.79
CA GLY A 77 -6.61 24.55 -6.05
C GLY A 77 -6.75 24.84 -4.56
N THR A 78 -7.98 24.93 -4.04
CA THR A 78 -8.21 25.14 -2.60
C THR A 78 -7.76 23.90 -1.82
N PHE A 79 -6.85 24.08 -0.86
CA PHE A 79 -6.39 22.99 0.02
C PHE A 79 -7.55 22.47 0.89
N VAL A 80 -7.66 21.14 0.98
CA VAL A 80 -8.71 20.48 1.76
C VAL A 80 -8.13 19.84 3.01
N LEU A 81 -7.15 18.92 2.84
CA LEU A 81 -6.57 18.17 3.95
C LEU A 81 -5.21 17.57 3.59
N THR A 82 -4.48 17.15 4.62
CA THR A 82 -3.35 16.23 4.50
C THR A 82 -3.73 14.87 5.04
N TRP A 83 -3.60 13.84 4.19
CA TRP A 83 -3.72 12.45 4.58
C TRP A 83 -2.33 11.84 4.82
N ARG A 84 -2.20 11.07 5.89
CA ARG A 84 -0.97 10.35 6.23
C ARG A 84 -1.31 8.90 6.49
N LEU A 85 -0.50 8.01 5.95
CA LEU A 85 -0.69 6.57 6.07
C LEU A 85 0.62 5.91 6.47
N HIS A 86 0.53 4.99 7.41
CA HIS A 86 1.59 4.04 7.71
C HIS A 86 1.18 2.67 7.17
N TRP A 87 2.08 2.03 6.43
CA TRP A 87 1.89 0.77 5.74
C TRP A 87 2.96 -0.22 6.14
N VAL A 88 2.58 -1.44 6.46
CA VAL A 88 3.54 -2.53 6.69
C VAL A 88 3.12 -3.72 5.84
N THR A 89 4.02 -4.24 5.03
CA THR A 89 3.74 -5.39 4.18
C THR A 89 4.90 -6.38 4.14
N GLY A 90 4.58 -7.64 3.86
CA GLY A 90 5.54 -8.71 3.70
C GLY A 90 4.88 -10.00 3.25
N TRP A 91 5.67 -11.07 3.19
CA TRP A 91 5.21 -12.40 2.85
C TRP A 91 4.81 -13.16 4.13
N ASP A 92 3.53 -13.51 4.24
CA ASP A 92 3.03 -14.41 5.27
C ASP A 92 3.29 -15.85 4.85
N THR A 93 4.25 -16.48 5.48
CA THR A 93 4.69 -17.84 5.14
C THR A 93 3.70 -18.92 5.56
N ASP A 94 2.81 -18.64 6.51
CA ASP A 94 1.83 -19.61 6.98
C ASP A 94 0.58 -19.58 6.11
N ALA A 95 0.23 -18.39 5.61
CA ALA A 95 -0.87 -18.20 4.67
C ALA A 95 -0.45 -18.26 3.19
N GLU A 96 0.87 -18.34 2.90
CA GLU A 96 1.47 -18.35 1.55
C GLU A 96 0.93 -17.22 0.65
N GLN A 97 0.89 -16.01 1.21
CA GLN A 97 0.39 -14.82 0.51
C GLN A 97 1.09 -13.56 1.01
N TYR A 98 1.03 -12.50 0.23
CA TYR A 98 1.38 -11.19 0.77
C TYR A 98 0.30 -10.72 1.73
N SER A 99 0.72 -10.11 2.82
CA SER A 99 -0.17 -9.45 3.76
C SER A 99 0.28 -8.02 3.99
N ALA A 100 -0.68 -7.16 4.31
CA ALA A 100 -0.39 -5.79 4.66
C ALA A 100 -1.32 -5.30 5.77
N THR A 101 -0.80 -4.36 6.54
CA THR A 101 -1.59 -3.57 7.48
C THR A 101 -1.41 -2.10 7.15
N LEU A 102 -2.47 -1.35 7.29
CA LEU A 102 -2.43 0.11 7.15
C LEU A 102 -3.12 0.78 8.33
N ASN A 103 -2.67 1.97 8.66
CA ASN A 103 -3.36 2.88 9.57
C ASN A 103 -3.10 4.33 9.11
N ASP A 104 -4.09 5.17 9.31
CA ASP A 104 -4.04 6.55 8.86
C ASP A 104 -4.29 7.57 9.98
N ASN A 105 -4.08 8.85 9.67
CA ASN A 105 -4.28 9.93 10.63
C ASN A 105 -5.76 10.29 10.87
N TYR A 106 -6.71 9.58 10.26
CA TYR A 106 -8.14 9.66 10.52
C TYR A 106 -8.66 8.55 11.44
N GLY A 107 -7.75 7.64 11.85
CA GLY A 107 -8.08 6.54 12.74
C GLY A 107 -8.59 5.29 12.02
N HIS A 108 -8.46 5.21 10.70
CA HIS A 108 -8.76 3.98 9.98
C HIS A 108 -7.61 3.00 10.11
N ALA A 109 -7.95 1.73 10.19
CA ALA A 109 -6.99 0.62 10.17
C ALA A 109 -7.59 -0.55 9.37
N ASP A 110 -6.78 -1.11 8.47
CA ASP A 110 -7.17 -2.28 7.70
C ASP A 110 -6.06 -3.32 7.64
N VAL A 111 -6.48 -4.57 7.43
CA VAL A 111 -5.62 -5.71 7.10
C VAL A 111 -5.99 -6.17 5.70
N MET A 112 -5.01 -6.36 4.85
CA MET A 112 -5.21 -6.68 3.45
C MET A 112 -4.43 -7.92 3.05
N ARG A 113 -4.94 -8.65 2.07
CA ARG A 113 -4.28 -9.79 1.42
C ARG A 113 -3.81 -9.37 0.04
N GLY A 114 -2.57 -9.74 -0.29
CA GLY A 114 -1.93 -9.30 -1.52
C GLY A 114 -1.56 -10.46 -2.44
N ARG A 115 -1.49 -10.13 -3.73
CA ARG A 115 -0.95 -11.00 -4.77
C ARG A 115 -0.22 -10.18 -5.83
N ILE A 116 0.75 -10.80 -6.48
CA ILE A 116 1.37 -10.26 -7.69
C ILE A 116 0.74 -10.99 -8.89
N ASP A 117 0.26 -10.22 -9.85
CA ASP A 117 -0.28 -10.70 -11.13
C ASP A 117 0.44 -9.96 -12.27
N GLY A 118 1.42 -10.61 -12.86
CA GLY A 118 2.32 -10.00 -13.84
C GLY A 118 3.03 -8.76 -13.27
N ASP A 119 2.77 -7.61 -13.86
CA ASP A 119 3.34 -6.32 -13.43
C ASP A 119 2.44 -5.55 -12.47
N ARG A 120 1.48 -6.23 -11.85
CA ARG A 120 0.57 -5.64 -10.86
C ARG A 120 0.76 -6.27 -9.50
N LEU A 121 0.80 -5.42 -8.48
CA LEU A 121 0.67 -5.82 -7.07
C LEU A 121 -0.71 -5.35 -6.61
N ILE A 122 -1.54 -6.29 -6.16
CA ILE A 122 -2.93 -6.05 -5.81
C ILE A 122 -3.13 -6.45 -4.35
N TYR A 123 -3.66 -5.54 -3.54
CA TYR A 123 -4.11 -5.83 -2.18
C TYR A 123 -5.62 -5.63 -2.08
N GLU A 124 -6.29 -6.54 -1.37
CA GLU A 124 -7.73 -6.47 -1.13
C GLU A 124 -8.02 -6.70 0.36
N THR A 125 -8.97 -5.96 0.90
CA THR A 125 -9.51 -6.28 2.23
C THR A 125 -10.28 -7.60 2.17
N PRO A 126 -10.35 -8.36 3.28
CA PRO A 126 -11.14 -9.61 3.33
C PRO A 126 -12.62 -9.39 2.93
N ASP A 127 -13.22 -10.43 2.32
CA ASP A 127 -14.58 -10.38 1.79
C ASP A 127 -15.66 -10.14 2.85
N GLU A 128 -15.36 -10.44 4.11
CA GLU A 128 -16.28 -10.23 5.23
C GLU A 128 -16.50 -8.76 5.60
N ARG A 129 -15.69 -7.85 5.04
CA ARG A 129 -15.85 -6.42 5.28
C ARG A 129 -17.08 -5.87 4.55
N PRO A 130 -17.87 -5.00 5.20
CA PRO A 130 -19.04 -4.37 4.56
C PRO A 130 -18.63 -3.40 3.45
N VAL A 131 -17.42 -2.85 3.53
CA VAL A 131 -16.76 -2.04 2.52
C VAL A 131 -15.46 -2.73 2.20
N ARG A 132 -15.30 -3.16 0.95
CA ARG A 132 -14.06 -3.76 0.48
C ARG A 132 -13.23 -2.73 -0.27
N LEU A 133 -11.93 -2.74 -0.03
CA LEU A 133 -10.95 -1.91 -0.73
C LEU A 133 -10.07 -2.79 -1.60
N ARG A 134 -9.68 -2.26 -2.76
CA ARG A 134 -8.64 -2.81 -3.62
C ARG A 134 -7.62 -1.73 -3.94
N LEU A 135 -6.38 -1.99 -3.59
CA LEU A 135 -5.24 -1.14 -3.90
C LEU A 135 -4.40 -1.85 -4.96
N THR A 136 -4.11 -1.16 -6.06
CA THR A 136 -3.32 -1.74 -7.16
C THR A 136 -2.14 -0.85 -7.50
N TRP A 137 -0.93 -1.41 -7.47
CA TRP A 137 0.26 -0.86 -8.10
C TRP A 137 0.39 -1.49 -9.48
N ASP A 138 0.28 -0.72 -10.55
CA ASP A 138 0.39 -1.17 -11.94
C ASP A 138 1.68 -0.62 -12.55
N LEU A 139 2.63 -1.51 -12.83
CA LEU A 139 3.92 -1.23 -13.47
C LEU A 139 3.96 -1.70 -14.94
N THR A 140 2.81 -1.97 -15.55
CA THR A 140 2.73 -2.42 -16.95
C THR A 140 3.41 -1.41 -17.89
N ASP A 141 3.29 -0.11 -17.61
CA ASP A 141 4.16 0.92 -18.18
C ASP A 141 5.18 1.38 -17.11
N PRO A 142 6.44 0.94 -17.20
CA PRO A 142 7.45 1.28 -16.21
C PRO A 142 7.83 2.77 -16.20
N HIS A 143 7.48 3.52 -17.25
CA HIS A 143 7.73 4.96 -17.32
C HIS A 143 6.63 5.79 -16.66
N THR A 144 5.44 5.22 -16.55
CA THR A 144 4.28 5.86 -15.91
C THR A 144 3.55 4.89 -14.98
N PRO A 145 4.20 4.42 -13.90
CA PRO A 145 3.54 3.56 -12.92
C PRO A 145 2.29 4.22 -12.37
N VAL A 146 1.22 3.45 -12.23
CA VAL A 146 -0.07 3.92 -11.75
C VAL A 146 -0.41 3.21 -10.44
N TRP A 147 -0.92 3.96 -9.48
CA TRP A 147 -1.56 3.40 -8.31
C TRP A 147 -3.04 3.75 -8.31
N THR A 148 -3.90 2.80 -7.96
CA THR A 148 -5.35 3.00 -7.86
C THR A 148 -5.88 2.47 -6.55
N ASN A 149 -6.92 3.15 -6.05
CA ASN A 149 -7.77 2.69 -4.97
C ASN A 149 -9.20 2.55 -5.50
N GLU A 150 -9.77 1.38 -5.32
CA GLU A 150 -11.13 1.05 -5.67
C GLU A 150 -11.91 0.60 -4.43
N VAL A 151 -13.20 0.89 -4.40
CA VAL A 151 -14.11 0.47 -3.34
C VAL A 151 -15.22 -0.40 -3.92
N CYS A 152 -15.60 -1.43 -3.17
CA CYS A 152 -16.81 -2.21 -3.44
C CYS A 152 -17.73 -2.12 -2.22
N LEU A 153 -18.87 -1.44 -2.37
CA LEU A 153 -19.84 -1.21 -1.30
C LEU A 153 -20.86 -2.34 -1.22
N ARG A 154 -21.20 -2.96 -2.35
CA ARG A 154 -22.16 -4.07 -2.44
C ARG A 154 -21.89 -4.92 -3.67
N GLY A 155 -22.07 -6.24 -3.52
CA GLY A 155 -21.87 -7.19 -4.62
C GLY A 155 -20.40 -7.25 -5.08
N ASP A 156 -20.18 -7.27 -6.40
CA ASP A 156 -18.87 -7.45 -7.00
C ASP A 156 -18.45 -6.28 -7.91
N THR A 157 -19.16 -5.15 -7.80
CA THR A 157 -18.85 -3.96 -8.62
C THR A 157 -17.87 -3.07 -7.87
N TRP A 158 -16.69 -2.91 -8.47
CA TRP A 158 -15.65 -2.03 -8.00
C TRP A 158 -15.80 -0.64 -8.61
N GLN A 159 -15.66 0.38 -7.79
CA GLN A 159 -15.72 1.79 -8.17
C GLN A 159 -14.38 2.43 -7.88
N LEU A 160 -13.81 3.12 -8.86
CA LEU A 160 -12.59 3.88 -8.69
C LEU A 160 -12.83 5.02 -7.69
N VAL A 161 -11.93 5.12 -6.72
CA VAL A 161 -11.90 6.19 -5.72
C VAL A 161 -10.79 7.18 -6.04
N GLU A 162 -9.60 6.66 -6.33
CA GLU A 162 -8.40 7.46 -6.54
C GLU A 162 -7.52 6.82 -7.62
N SER A 163 -6.82 7.67 -8.38
CA SER A 163 -5.81 7.22 -9.35
C SER A 163 -4.62 8.18 -9.35
N TYR A 164 -3.41 7.63 -9.19
CA TYR A 164 -2.18 8.40 -9.10
C TYR A 164 -1.13 7.90 -10.08
N ARG A 165 -0.46 8.83 -10.75
CA ARG A 165 0.74 8.56 -11.53
C ARG A 165 1.95 8.75 -10.62
N MET A 166 2.73 7.71 -10.46
CA MET A 166 3.90 7.68 -9.60
C MET A 166 5.16 8.01 -10.38
N ARG A 167 6.14 8.59 -9.66
CA ARG A 167 7.49 8.84 -10.18
C ARG A 167 8.49 8.53 -9.07
N PRO A 168 9.69 8.03 -9.40
CA PRO A 168 10.75 7.90 -8.41
C PRO A 168 11.00 9.24 -7.71
N ALA A 169 11.11 9.22 -6.39
CA ALA A 169 11.49 10.42 -5.64
C ALA A 169 12.96 10.77 -5.93
N ALA A 170 13.26 12.05 -6.05
CA ALA A 170 14.66 12.50 -6.10
C ALA A 170 15.35 12.15 -4.77
N ALA A 171 16.65 11.83 -4.84
CA ALA A 171 17.43 11.40 -3.67
C ALA A 171 17.43 12.43 -2.52
N ASP A 172 17.24 13.70 -2.82
CA ASP A 172 17.28 14.82 -1.85
C ASP A 172 15.92 15.10 -1.19
N ALA A 173 14.83 14.48 -1.65
CA ALA A 173 13.49 14.74 -1.14
C ALA A 173 13.16 14.01 0.17
N VAL A 174 14.03 13.14 0.66
CA VAL A 174 13.78 12.19 1.76
C VAL A 174 14.16 12.75 3.15
N THR A 175 14.78 13.92 3.25
CA THR A 175 15.37 14.43 4.52
C THR A 175 14.56 15.48 5.26
N GLY A 176 13.28 15.67 4.96
CA GLY A 176 12.43 16.71 5.59
C GLY A 176 11.13 16.16 6.16
N GLY A 177 11.20 15.54 7.35
CA GLY A 177 10.01 15.11 8.07
C GLY A 177 10.19 15.28 9.57
#